data_31c4e3e5a729f0d4833b388a5e6cc70c
#
_entry.id   31c4e3e5a729f0d4833b388a5e6cc70c
#
_cell.length_a   1.000
_cell.length_b   1.000
_cell.length_c   1.000
_cell.angle_alpha   90.00
_cell.angle_beta   90.00
_cell.angle_gamma   90.00
#
_symmetry.space_group_name_H-M   'P 1'
#
loop_
_entity.id
_entity.type
_entity.pdbx_description
1 polymer ?
#
loop_
_entity_poly.entity_id
_entity_poly.type
_entity_poly.pdbx_seq_one_letter_code
_entity_poly.pdbx_strand_id
1 'polypeptide(L)'
;MSVVIVVKKDQEIVIAADTLTTMYGYIGLNSTHKSNSSKIVKYKDSWIGSVGASMAKQMFLQSLKSNSNELSLHGVDNIYRSMLKIHKILKNEHYLTPHNGAQRVESSQVTLLIANSSGIFGVSSDRYIADYSKFWANGSGGNFALGAMEQAYDTHSASEIAKIGIEAACEFDKHCELPMNLHLIKEDLDKKKTEVIEPIVDNKFCDSWCDNISSWIKKIKGYFKSWYNTLLP
;
A
#
# COMPACT_ATOMS: atom_id res chain seq x y z
N MET A 1 -12.41 9.63 -6.21
CA MET A 1 -12.25 8.42 -7.04
C MET A 1 -11.11 8.70 -8.00
N SER A 2 -10.31 7.73 -8.37
CA SER A 2 -9.01 7.94 -9.04
C SER A 2 -8.30 6.61 -9.23
N VAL A 3 -7.13 6.62 -9.85
CA VAL A 3 -6.16 5.53 -9.78
C VAL A 3 -4.75 6.08 -9.54
N VAL A 4 -4.04 5.46 -8.59
CA VAL A 4 -2.59 5.63 -8.39
C VAL A 4 -2.00 4.24 -8.32
N ILE A 5 -0.89 4.04 -9.00
CA ILE A 5 -0.18 2.76 -9.04
C ILE A 5 1.30 2.91 -8.75
N VAL A 6 1.91 1.84 -8.26
CA VAL A 6 3.35 1.68 -8.13
C VAL A 6 3.76 0.36 -8.75
N VAL A 7 4.90 0.34 -9.43
CA VAL A 7 5.49 -0.85 -10.05
C VAL A 7 6.96 -0.90 -9.69
N LYS A 8 7.45 -2.09 -9.38
CA LYS A 8 8.86 -2.39 -9.14
C LYS A 8 9.25 -3.60 -9.97
N LYS A 9 10.23 -3.41 -10.86
CA LYS A 9 10.79 -4.45 -11.72
C LYS A 9 12.20 -4.05 -12.17
N ASP A 10 13.13 -5.02 -12.21
CA ASP A 10 14.48 -4.86 -12.77
C ASP A 10 15.23 -3.62 -12.25
N GLN A 11 15.20 -3.37 -10.93
CA GLN A 11 15.79 -2.22 -10.25
C GLN A 11 15.15 -0.86 -10.60
N GLU A 12 14.07 -0.88 -11.36
CA GLU A 12 13.25 0.30 -11.65
C GLU A 12 12.01 0.32 -10.76
N ILE A 13 11.71 1.49 -10.25
CA ILE A 13 10.50 1.78 -9.50
C ILE A 13 9.75 2.88 -10.23
N VAL A 14 8.47 2.64 -10.50
CA VAL A 14 7.60 3.60 -11.16
C VAL A 14 6.40 3.90 -10.28
N ILE A 15 6.04 5.17 -10.21
CA ILE A 15 4.74 5.61 -9.68
C ILE A 15 3.99 6.34 -10.77
N ALA A 16 2.72 6.01 -10.98
CA ALA A 16 1.88 6.67 -11.97
C ALA A 16 0.47 6.92 -11.43
N ALA A 17 -0.20 7.91 -11.99
CA ALA A 17 -1.58 8.26 -11.64
C ALA A 17 -2.30 8.95 -12.80
N ASP A 18 -3.63 8.81 -12.86
CA ASP A 18 -4.51 9.62 -13.68
C ASP A 18 -4.61 11.06 -13.13
N THR A 19 -5.20 11.98 -13.90
CA THR A 19 -5.30 13.40 -13.51
C THR A 19 -6.72 13.90 -13.27
N LEU A 20 -7.76 13.06 -13.46
CA LEU A 20 -9.14 13.46 -13.25
C LEU A 20 -9.44 13.73 -11.77
N THR A 21 -10.06 14.87 -11.48
CA THR A 21 -10.68 15.14 -10.19
C THR A 21 -12.19 15.14 -10.35
N THR A 22 -12.91 14.33 -9.59
CA THR A 22 -14.38 14.31 -9.61
C THR A 22 -14.93 15.18 -8.48
N MET A 23 -15.80 16.13 -8.80
CA MET A 23 -16.55 16.93 -7.83
C MET A 23 -18.02 16.46 -7.79
N TYR A 24 -18.59 16.45 -6.60
CA TYR A 24 -19.99 16.03 -6.34
C TYR A 24 -20.34 14.66 -6.91
N GLY A 25 -19.35 13.83 -7.26
CA GLY A 25 -19.53 12.49 -7.80
C GLY A 25 -19.86 12.42 -9.31
N TYR A 26 -20.08 13.55 -9.98
CA TYR A 26 -20.51 13.59 -11.39
C TYR A 26 -19.80 14.65 -12.26
N ILE A 27 -19.18 15.68 -11.69
CA ILE A 27 -18.43 16.68 -12.47
C ILE A 27 -16.96 16.25 -12.55
N GLY A 28 -16.48 15.99 -13.76
CA GLY A 28 -15.06 15.72 -14.03
C GLY A 28 -14.29 17.01 -14.29
N LEU A 29 -13.23 17.25 -13.51
CA LEU A 29 -12.26 18.30 -13.74
C LEU A 29 -10.94 17.67 -14.16
N ASN A 30 -10.64 17.73 -15.43
CA ASN A 30 -9.36 17.28 -15.97
C ASN A 30 -8.24 18.34 -15.83
N SER A 31 -7.05 18.01 -16.33
CA SER A 31 -5.87 18.88 -16.23
C SER A 31 -6.00 20.20 -17.00
N THR A 32 -6.93 20.34 -17.94
CA THR A 32 -7.17 21.59 -18.66
C THR A 32 -7.90 22.61 -17.81
N HIS A 33 -8.70 22.16 -16.85
CA HIS A 33 -9.47 23.03 -15.96
C HIS A 33 -8.83 23.20 -14.57
N LYS A 34 -7.85 22.36 -14.23
CA LYS A 34 -7.27 22.33 -12.90
C LYS A 34 -5.74 22.22 -12.97
N SER A 35 -5.02 23.30 -12.66
CA SER A 35 -3.56 23.35 -12.71
C SER A 35 -2.87 22.42 -11.70
N ASN A 36 -3.49 22.15 -10.54
CA ASN A 36 -3.00 21.23 -9.51
C ASN A 36 -3.67 19.84 -9.59
N SER A 37 -3.85 19.33 -10.81
CA SER A 37 -4.50 18.03 -11.08
C SER A 37 -3.64 16.81 -10.70
N SER A 38 -2.31 16.98 -10.56
CA SER A 38 -1.42 15.86 -10.21
C SER A 38 -1.81 15.23 -8.87
N LYS A 39 -1.92 13.91 -8.87
CA LYS A 39 -2.14 13.08 -7.67
C LYS A 39 -0.84 12.64 -7.02
N ILE A 40 0.29 12.86 -7.72
CA ILE A 40 1.63 12.52 -7.28
C ILE A 40 2.36 13.79 -6.89
N VAL A 41 3.09 13.73 -5.78
CA VAL A 41 3.89 14.84 -5.24
C VAL A 41 5.27 14.31 -4.86
N LYS A 42 6.30 15.09 -5.14
CA LYS A 42 7.66 14.81 -4.67
C LYS A 42 7.87 15.36 -3.26
N TYR A 43 8.40 14.54 -2.37
CA TYR A 43 8.83 14.95 -1.04
C TYR A 43 10.22 14.36 -0.77
N LYS A 44 11.23 15.21 -0.69
CA LYS A 44 12.65 14.81 -0.64
C LYS A 44 12.98 13.90 -1.84
N ASP A 45 13.44 12.70 -1.58
CA ASP A 45 13.75 11.64 -2.54
C ASP A 45 12.60 10.65 -2.78
N SER A 46 11.45 10.87 -2.15
CA SER A 46 10.27 10.02 -2.27
C SER A 46 9.20 10.66 -3.14
N TRP A 47 8.48 9.84 -3.89
CA TRP A 47 7.27 10.21 -4.61
C TRP A 47 6.06 9.64 -3.88
N ILE A 48 5.05 10.45 -3.69
CA ILE A 48 3.84 10.10 -2.94
C ILE A 48 2.63 10.29 -3.84
N GLY A 49 1.91 9.22 -4.10
CA GLY A 49 0.62 9.24 -4.76
C GLY A 49 -0.52 9.11 -3.74
N SER A 50 -1.58 9.87 -3.90
CA SER A 50 -2.72 9.86 -2.98
C SER A 50 -4.05 9.72 -3.69
N VAL A 51 -4.94 8.90 -3.13
CA VAL A 51 -6.34 8.77 -3.54
C VAL A 51 -7.28 9.18 -2.40
N GLY A 52 -8.55 9.47 -2.73
CA GLY A 52 -9.57 9.85 -1.75
C GLY A 52 -9.85 11.35 -1.73
N ALA A 53 -10.21 11.89 -0.58
CA ALA A 53 -10.64 13.29 -0.43
C ALA A 53 -9.49 14.29 -0.67
N SER A 54 -9.71 15.26 -1.56
CA SER A 54 -8.70 16.28 -1.90
C SER A 54 -8.29 17.13 -0.68
N MET A 55 -9.21 17.34 0.28
CA MET A 55 -8.92 18.05 1.52
C MET A 55 -7.91 17.28 2.38
N ALA A 56 -8.13 15.96 2.59
CA ALA A 56 -7.23 15.14 3.38
C ALA A 56 -5.82 15.10 2.78
N LYS A 57 -5.72 15.02 1.44
CA LYS A 57 -4.45 15.16 0.71
C LYS A 57 -3.79 16.50 1.01
N GLN A 58 -4.53 17.62 0.92
CA GLN A 58 -3.96 18.97 1.14
C GLN A 58 -3.42 19.11 2.56
N MET A 59 -4.17 18.68 3.57
CA MET A 59 -3.74 18.70 4.96
C MET A 59 -2.48 17.85 5.18
N PHE A 60 -2.45 16.65 4.62
CA PHE A 60 -1.29 15.77 4.66
C PHE A 60 -0.04 16.42 4.04
N LEU A 61 -0.16 17.00 2.85
CA LEU A 61 0.96 17.68 2.18
C LEU A 61 1.45 18.90 2.95
N GLN A 62 0.57 19.65 3.58
CA GLN A 62 0.95 20.77 4.43
C GLN A 62 1.70 20.30 5.66
N SER A 63 1.23 19.22 6.31
CA SER A 63 1.91 18.60 7.45
C SER A 63 3.32 18.10 7.10
N LEU A 64 3.52 17.53 5.90
CA LEU A 64 4.84 17.14 5.41
C LEU A 64 5.77 18.33 5.25
N LYS A 65 5.29 19.44 4.67
CA LYS A 65 6.11 20.63 4.42
C LYS A 65 6.54 21.31 5.71
N SER A 66 5.62 21.48 6.66
CA SER A 66 5.87 22.17 7.93
C SER A 66 6.82 21.39 8.84
N ASN A 67 6.93 20.05 8.69
CA ASN A 67 7.71 19.18 9.57
C ASN A 67 8.80 18.40 8.80
N SER A 68 9.32 18.97 7.73
CA SER A 68 10.21 18.26 6.78
C SER A 68 11.47 17.68 7.42
N ASN A 69 12.04 18.29 8.45
CA ASN A 69 13.28 17.84 9.07
C ASN A 69 13.12 16.59 9.93
N GLU A 70 11.90 16.30 10.40
CA GLU A 70 11.62 15.23 11.34
C GLU A 70 11.00 13.97 10.71
N LEU A 71 10.66 14.02 9.43
CA LEU A 71 9.93 12.96 8.75
C LEU A 71 10.81 12.25 7.75
N SER A 72 10.75 10.92 7.74
CA SER A 72 11.40 10.05 6.75
C SER A 72 10.38 9.08 6.17
N LEU A 73 10.47 8.83 4.86
CA LEU A 73 9.60 7.91 4.14
C LEU A 73 10.36 6.71 3.57
N HIS A 74 11.51 6.37 4.14
CA HIS A 74 12.33 5.22 3.76
C HIS A 74 12.12 4.05 4.71
N GLY A 75 11.65 2.91 4.16
CA GLY A 75 11.40 1.71 4.92
C GLY A 75 10.14 1.78 5.80
N VAL A 76 9.62 0.63 6.17
CA VAL A 76 8.33 0.47 6.89
C VAL A 76 8.31 1.24 8.20
N ASP A 77 9.36 1.08 9.04
CA ASP A 77 9.40 1.68 10.38
C ASP A 77 9.43 3.21 10.36
N ASN A 78 10.23 3.79 9.46
CA ASN A 78 10.31 5.25 9.34
C ASN A 78 9.01 5.85 8.78
N ILE A 79 8.39 5.16 7.80
CA ILE A 79 7.07 5.55 7.30
C ILE A 79 6.04 5.50 8.43
N TYR A 80 5.99 4.41 9.19
CA TYR A 80 5.05 4.27 10.31
C TYR A 80 5.22 5.39 11.35
N ARG A 81 6.46 5.65 11.80
CA ARG A 81 6.76 6.73 12.76
C ARG A 81 6.37 8.10 12.21
N SER A 82 6.64 8.35 10.93
CA SER A 82 6.26 9.59 10.26
C SER A 82 4.74 9.75 10.18
N MET A 83 4.01 8.66 9.87
CA MET A 83 2.56 8.67 9.81
C MET A 83 1.90 8.90 11.18
N LEU A 84 2.48 8.40 12.28
CA LEU A 84 2.02 8.72 13.63
C LEU A 84 2.16 10.22 13.96
N LYS A 85 3.30 10.83 13.62
CA LYS A 85 3.52 12.27 13.80
C LYS A 85 2.52 13.09 12.97
N ILE A 86 2.37 12.73 11.69
CA ILE A 86 1.42 13.39 10.78
C ILE A 86 0.00 13.25 11.29
N HIS A 87 -0.43 12.08 11.77
CA HIS A 87 -1.77 11.89 12.33
C HIS A 87 -2.04 12.83 13.50
N LYS A 88 -1.07 13.00 14.40
CA LYS A 88 -1.17 13.94 15.52
C LYS A 88 -1.36 15.38 15.02
N ILE A 89 -0.62 15.80 14.00
CA ILE A 89 -0.73 17.12 13.37
C ILE A 89 -2.09 17.31 12.71
N LEU A 90 -2.54 16.31 11.91
CA LEU A 90 -3.85 16.33 11.26
C LEU A 90 -4.98 16.51 12.26
N LYS A 91 -4.90 15.82 13.41
CA LYS A 91 -5.91 15.90 14.48
C LYS A 91 -5.88 17.24 15.20
N ASN A 92 -4.71 17.73 15.60
CA ASN A 92 -4.56 18.86 16.51
C ASN A 92 -4.49 20.21 15.79
N GLU A 93 -3.89 20.27 14.59
CA GLU A 93 -3.64 21.52 13.87
C GLU A 93 -4.59 21.72 12.68
N HIS A 94 -5.01 20.62 12.04
CA HIS A 94 -5.94 20.65 10.93
C HIS A 94 -7.37 20.26 11.31
N TYR A 95 -7.64 20.01 12.60
CA TYR A 95 -8.96 19.69 13.13
C TYR A 95 -9.63 18.50 12.43
N LEU A 96 -8.80 17.53 11.98
CA LEU A 96 -9.32 16.29 11.40
C LEU A 96 -10.19 15.59 12.44
N THR A 97 -11.46 15.37 12.12
CA THR A 97 -12.33 14.55 12.94
C THR A 97 -12.07 13.08 12.60
N PRO A 98 -11.43 12.29 13.48
CA PRO A 98 -11.21 10.89 13.21
C PRO A 98 -12.56 10.19 13.11
N HIS A 99 -12.83 9.51 12.00
CA HIS A 99 -14.05 8.72 11.89
C HIS A 99 -13.84 7.40 12.62
N ASN A 100 -14.54 7.25 13.74
CA ASN A 100 -14.33 6.12 14.64
C ASN A 100 -15.33 4.98 14.44
N GLY A 101 -16.09 4.88 13.40
CA GLY A 101 -17.02 3.76 13.16
C GLY A 101 -16.72 2.49 14.00
N ALA A 102 -16.85 1.32 13.46
CA ALA A 102 -16.46 0.05 14.11
C ALA A 102 -14.93 -0.21 14.13
N GLN A 103 -14.10 0.78 13.73
CA GLN A 103 -12.64 0.63 13.67
C GLN A 103 -12.03 0.73 15.07
N ARG A 104 -11.00 -0.11 15.31
CA ARG A 104 -10.27 -0.18 16.59
C ARG A 104 -9.28 0.99 16.78
N VAL A 105 -8.93 1.70 15.73
CA VAL A 105 -7.98 2.81 15.73
C VAL A 105 -8.54 4.01 14.96
N GLU A 106 -8.10 5.22 15.32
CA GLU A 106 -8.48 6.44 14.63
C GLU A 106 -7.98 6.45 13.17
N SER A 107 -8.80 6.94 12.25
CA SER A 107 -8.44 7.09 10.83
C SER A 107 -7.71 8.40 10.57
N SER A 108 -6.62 8.33 9.79
CA SER A 108 -5.94 9.52 9.23
C SER A 108 -6.61 10.04 7.96
N GLN A 109 -7.63 9.35 7.44
CA GLN A 109 -8.39 9.66 6.23
C GLN A 109 -7.53 9.87 4.96
N VAL A 110 -6.28 9.39 4.98
CA VAL A 110 -5.38 9.39 3.82
C VAL A 110 -5.01 7.95 3.44
N THR A 111 -5.02 7.69 2.13
CA THR A 111 -4.53 6.46 1.55
C THR A 111 -3.47 6.83 0.52
N LEU A 112 -2.26 6.29 0.69
CA LEU A 112 -1.09 6.69 -0.07
C LEU A 112 -0.41 5.49 -0.71
N LEU A 113 0.27 5.75 -1.83
CA LEU A 113 1.36 4.93 -2.33
C LEU A 113 2.64 5.76 -2.30
N ILE A 114 3.72 5.19 -1.80
CA ILE A 114 5.02 5.82 -1.68
C ILE A 114 6.02 5.02 -2.51
N ALA A 115 6.81 5.72 -3.32
CA ALA A 115 7.85 5.14 -4.14
C ALA A 115 9.14 5.92 -3.95
N ASN A 116 10.22 5.23 -3.59
CA ASN A 116 11.56 5.80 -3.44
C ASN A 116 12.63 4.71 -3.66
N SER A 117 13.90 5.04 -3.51
CA SER A 117 15.00 4.09 -3.72
C SER A 117 15.02 2.91 -2.75
N SER A 118 14.28 2.95 -1.63
CA SER A 118 14.18 1.82 -0.68
C SER A 118 13.06 0.83 -1.04
N GLY A 119 12.11 1.21 -1.89
CA GLY A 119 11.01 0.32 -2.30
C GLY A 119 9.72 1.03 -2.67
N ILE A 120 8.64 0.25 -2.69
CA ILE A 120 7.27 0.70 -2.93
C ILE A 120 6.37 0.32 -1.76
N PHE A 121 5.68 1.30 -1.20
CA PHE A 121 4.92 1.13 0.04
C PHE A 121 3.49 1.64 -0.11
N GLY A 122 2.55 0.93 0.52
CA GLY A 122 1.18 1.39 0.71
C GLY A 122 0.96 1.86 2.14
N VAL A 123 0.20 2.93 2.30
CA VAL A 123 -0.24 3.43 3.61
C VAL A 123 -1.75 3.49 3.62
N SER A 124 -2.38 2.75 4.50
CA SER A 124 -3.82 2.79 4.69
C SER A 124 -4.25 3.91 5.65
N SER A 125 -5.53 4.19 5.70
CA SER A 125 -6.08 5.24 6.54
C SER A 125 -5.91 4.99 8.06
N ASP A 126 -5.73 3.75 8.47
CA ASP A 126 -5.42 3.32 9.84
C ASP A 126 -3.92 3.22 10.11
N ARG A 127 -3.09 3.68 9.16
CA ARG A 127 -1.61 3.71 9.22
C ARG A 127 -0.95 2.33 9.14
N TYR A 128 -1.64 1.30 8.65
CA TYR A 128 -0.97 0.08 8.26
C TYR A 128 -0.05 0.35 7.07
N ILE A 129 1.19 -0.13 7.13
CA ILE A 129 2.20 0.02 6.08
C ILE A 129 2.41 -1.34 5.42
N ALA A 130 2.14 -1.40 4.12
CA ALA A 130 2.46 -2.55 3.28
C ALA A 130 3.74 -2.27 2.49
N ASP A 131 4.67 -3.23 2.44
CA ASP A 131 5.82 -3.24 1.54
C ASP A 131 5.52 -4.19 0.39
N TYR A 132 5.53 -3.68 -0.85
CA TYR A 132 5.15 -4.45 -2.03
C TYR A 132 6.39 -4.93 -2.79
N SER A 133 6.35 -6.18 -3.25
CA SER A 133 7.46 -6.80 -3.99
C SER A 133 7.43 -6.52 -5.48
N LYS A 134 6.23 -6.36 -6.10
CA LYS A 134 6.03 -6.23 -7.54
C LYS A 134 5.33 -4.93 -7.92
N PHE A 135 4.07 -4.79 -7.57
CA PHE A 135 3.23 -3.64 -7.87
C PHE A 135 2.03 -3.57 -6.94
N TRP A 136 1.41 -2.40 -6.93
CA TRP A 136 0.12 -2.20 -6.28
C TRP A 136 -0.63 -1.03 -6.90
N ALA A 137 -1.96 -1.01 -6.69
CA ALA A 137 -2.85 0.06 -7.15
C ALA A 137 -3.85 0.45 -6.06
N ASN A 138 -4.08 1.75 -5.91
CA ASN A 138 -5.11 2.31 -5.03
C ASN A 138 -6.11 3.15 -5.84
N GLY A 139 -7.33 3.22 -5.35
CA GLY A 139 -8.41 4.01 -5.95
C GLY A 139 -9.47 3.16 -6.63
N SER A 140 -10.52 3.80 -7.16
CA SER A 140 -11.65 3.11 -7.79
C SER A 140 -11.25 2.34 -9.05
N GLY A 141 -10.30 2.85 -9.85
CA GLY A 141 -9.72 2.16 -11.00
C GLY A 141 -8.69 1.08 -10.65
N GLY A 142 -8.37 0.90 -9.36
CA GLY A 142 -7.28 0.03 -8.92
C GLY A 142 -7.44 -1.44 -9.34
N ASN A 143 -8.63 -2.00 -9.27
CA ASN A 143 -8.86 -3.40 -9.64
C ASN A 143 -8.62 -3.66 -11.14
N PHE A 144 -8.99 -2.72 -12.01
CA PHE A 144 -8.70 -2.80 -13.45
C PHE A 144 -7.20 -2.72 -13.71
N ALA A 145 -6.53 -1.79 -13.03
CA ALA A 145 -5.08 -1.63 -13.12
C ALA A 145 -4.34 -2.89 -12.63
N LEU A 146 -4.72 -3.48 -11.49
CA LEU A 146 -4.09 -4.69 -10.95
C LEU A 146 -4.15 -5.86 -11.93
N GLY A 147 -5.32 -6.12 -12.53
CA GLY A 147 -5.48 -7.20 -13.51
C GLY A 147 -4.62 -6.99 -14.76
N ALA A 148 -4.58 -5.77 -15.28
CA ALA A 148 -3.78 -5.43 -16.47
C ALA A 148 -2.27 -5.48 -16.20
N MET A 149 -1.82 -5.01 -15.02
CA MET A 149 -0.43 -5.05 -14.62
C MET A 149 0.07 -6.48 -14.40
N GLU A 150 -0.74 -7.37 -13.82
CA GLU A 150 -0.37 -8.78 -13.66
C GLU A 150 -0.12 -9.46 -15.00
N GLN A 151 -0.99 -9.23 -16.00
CA GLN A 151 -0.82 -9.80 -17.35
C GLN A 151 0.43 -9.26 -18.07
N ALA A 152 0.79 -8.00 -17.81
CA ALA A 152 1.93 -7.35 -18.46
C ALA A 152 3.26 -7.60 -17.74
N TYR A 153 3.23 -8.10 -16.49
CA TYR A 153 4.39 -8.04 -15.60
C TYR A 153 5.62 -8.77 -16.14
N ASP A 154 5.46 -9.96 -16.73
CA ASP A 154 6.60 -10.76 -17.16
C ASP A 154 7.22 -10.28 -18.48
N THR A 155 6.46 -9.56 -19.31
CA THR A 155 6.81 -9.24 -20.70
C THR A 155 7.17 -7.77 -20.95
N HIS A 156 6.85 -6.86 -20.05
CA HIS A 156 7.02 -5.41 -20.24
C HIS A 156 7.96 -4.81 -19.20
N SER A 157 8.53 -3.64 -19.47
CA SER A 157 9.28 -2.82 -18.53
C SER A 157 8.38 -2.23 -17.43
N ALA A 158 8.96 -1.81 -16.30
CA ALA A 158 8.22 -1.17 -15.21
C ALA A 158 7.36 0.01 -15.68
N SER A 159 7.89 0.83 -16.58
CA SER A 159 7.17 1.99 -17.14
C SER A 159 6.02 1.59 -18.06
N GLU A 160 6.16 0.55 -18.86
CA GLU A 160 5.10 0.05 -19.74
C GLU A 160 3.98 -0.61 -18.91
N ILE A 161 4.33 -1.43 -17.91
CA ILE A 161 3.38 -2.02 -16.96
C ILE A 161 2.54 -0.92 -16.30
N ALA A 162 3.19 0.16 -15.85
CA ALA A 162 2.50 1.28 -15.25
C ALA A 162 1.53 1.99 -16.22
N LYS A 163 1.93 2.20 -17.48
CA LYS A 163 1.06 2.78 -18.51
C LYS A 163 -0.15 1.90 -18.79
N ILE A 164 0.07 0.60 -19.00
CA ILE A 164 -0.99 -0.39 -19.25
C ILE A 164 -2.00 -0.40 -18.08
N GLY A 165 -1.53 -0.36 -16.84
CA GLY A 165 -2.40 -0.29 -15.66
C GLY A 165 -3.25 0.97 -15.59
N ILE A 166 -2.68 2.16 -15.86
CA ILE A 166 -3.44 3.42 -15.88
C ILE A 166 -4.43 3.45 -17.05
N GLU A 167 -4.02 3.01 -18.25
CA GLU A 167 -4.88 2.97 -19.43
C GLU A 167 -6.09 2.06 -19.20
N ALA A 168 -5.88 0.86 -18.64
CA ALA A 168 -6.98 -0.04 -18.29
C ALA A 168 -7.93 0.57 -17.25
N ALA A 169 -7.41 1.28 -16.27
CA ALA A 169 -8.25 1.98 -15.29
C ALA A 169 -9.06 3.12 -15.94
N CYS A 170 -8.47 3.87 -16.87
CA CYS A 170 -9.14 4.96 -17.58
C CYS A 170 -10.21 4.45 -18.57
N GLU A 171 -10.04 3.25 -19.11
CA GLU A 171 -11.03 2.64 -20.02
C GLU A 171 -12.30 2.21 -19.29
N PHE A 172 -12.18 1.64 -18.08
CA PHE A 172 -13.30 1.01 -17.39
C PHE A 172 -13.85 1.78 -16.19
N ASP A 173 -13.07 2.69 -15.58
CA ASP A 173 -13.54 3.51 -14.48
C ASP A 173 -13.82 4.95 -14.91
N LYS A 174 -15.10 5.33 -14.97
CA LYS A 174 -15.55 6.70 -15.30
C LYS A 174 -14.95 7.81 -14.44
N HIS A 175 -14.22 7.48 -13.39
CA HIS A 175 -13.58 8.43 -12.48
C HIS A 175 -12.05 8.51 -12.69
N CYS A 176 -11.56 7.88 -13.74
CA CYS A 176 -10.19 7.95 -14.19
C CYS A 176 -10.12 8.49 -15.61
N GLU A 177 -9.18 9.37 -15.90
CA GLU A 177 -9.01 9.98 -17.25
C GLU A 177 -7.56 10.37 -17.49
N LEU A 178 -7.10 10.16 -18.74
CA LEU A 178 -5.82 10.67 -19.21
C LEU A 178 -5.84 12.21 -19.33
N PRO A 179 -4.68 12.89 -19.29
CA PRO A 179 -3.35 12.33 -19.27
C PRO A 179 -2.96 11.75 -17.92
N MET A 180 -1.94 10.88 -17.91
CA MET A 180 -1.33 10.37 -16.69
C MET A 180 -0.07 11.17 -16.30
N ASN A 181 0.26 11.18 -15.01
CA ASN A 181 1.58 11.50 -14.50
C ASN A 181 2.34 10.22 -14.22
N LEU A 182 3.62 10.13 -14.62
CA LEU A 182 4.49 8.98 -14.41
C LEU A 182 5.89 9.44 -14.01
N HIS A 183 6.44 8.82 -12.98
CA HIS A 183 7.78 9.10 -12.48
C HIS A 183 8.55 7.80 -12.28
N LEU A 184 9.77 7.75 -12.85
CA LEU A 184 10.72 6.63 -12.77
C LEU A 184 11.77 6.95 -11.70
N ILE A 185 12.06 5.97 -10.86
CA ILE A 185 13.05 6.01 -9.79
C ILE A 185 13.96 4.78 -9.95
N LYS A 186 15.25 4.94 -9.72
CA LYS A 186 16.15 3.80 -9.63
C LYS A 186 16.23 3.29 -8.19
N GLU A 187 16.18 1.98 -8.00
CA GLU A 187 16.33 1.34 -6.70
C GLU A 187 17.78 1.47 -6.20
N ASP A 188 17.97 1.74 -4.92
CA ASP A 188 19.30 1.76 -4.28
C ASP A 188 19.55 0.40 -3.60
N LEU A 189 20.28 -0.46 -4.28
CA LEU A 189 20.56 -1.82 -3.80
C LEU A 189 21.48 -1.85 -2.58
N ASP A 190 22.33 -0.82 -2.40
CA ASP A 190 23.27 -0.79 -1.29
C ASP A 190 22.59 -0.52 0.06
N LYS A 191 21.48 0.20 0.06
CA LYS A 191 20.69 0.46 1.28
C LYS A 191 19.87 -0.73 1.74
N LYS A 192 19.53 -1.67 0.85
CA LYS A 192 18.72 -2.85 1.20
C LYS A 192 19.45 -3.89 2.04
N LYS A 193 20.78 -3.94 1.95
CA LYS A 193 21.61 -4.90 2.71
C LYS A 193 21.63 -4.67 4.22
N THR A 194 21.19 -3.50 4.70
CA THR A 194 21.27 -3.11 6.11
C THR A 194 19.98 -3.40 6.89
N GLU A 195 18.88 -3.77 6.25
CA GLU A 195 17.55 -3.96 6.91
C GLU A 195 16.99 -5.39 6.81
N VAL A 196 17.79 -6.38 6.46
CA VAL A 196 17.34 -7.78 6.58
C VAL A 196 17.35 -8.15 8.05
N ILE A 197 16.25 -7.89 8.74
CA ILE A 197 15.89 -8.61 9.97
C ILE A 197 15.55 -10.02 9.50
N GLU A 198 16.47 -10.96 9.67
CA GLU A 198 16.14 -12.37 9.48
C GLU A 198 14.91 -12.69 10.34
N PRO A 199 13.88 -13.34 9.78
CA PRO A 199 12.75 -13.76 10.59
C PRO A 199 13.32 -14.62 11.70
N ILE A 200 13.06 -14.26 12.95
CA ILE A 200 13.36 -15.13 14.10
C ILE A 200 12.45 -16.34 13.92
N VAL A 201 12.93 -17.34 13.22
CA VAL A 201 12.31 -18.66 13.21
C VAL A 201 12.69 -19.29 14.54
N ASP A 202 11.87 -19.08 15.56
CA ASP A 202 12.00 -19.82 16.81
C ASP A 202 11.53 -21.27 16.55
N ASN A 203 12.46 -22.08 16.07
CA ASN A 203 12.24 -23.51 15.81
C ASN A 203 11.75 -24.25 17.08
N LYS A 204 12.00 -23.73 18.28
CA LYS A 204 11.50 -24.32 19.54
C LYS A 204 9.98 -24.28 19.66
N PHE A 205 9.33 -23.27 19.08
CA PHE A 205 7.87 -23.18 19.11
C PHE A 205 7.23 -24.20 18.13
N CYS A 206 7.86 -24.44 16.99
CA CYS A 206 7.39 -25.41 16.00
C CYS A 206 7.58 -26.86 16.51
N ASP A 207 8.71 -27.18 17.12
CA ASP A 207 9.02 -28.52 17.66
C ASP A 207 8.07 -28.88 18.81
N SER A 208 7.81 -27.96 19.75
CA SER A 208 6.85 -28.14 20.85
C SER A 208 5.40 -28.37 20.35
N TRP A 209 5.02 -27.74 19.26
CA TRP A 209 3.67 -27.88 18.69
C TRP A 209 3.52 -29.20 17.93
N CYS A 210 4.53 -29.61 17.17
CA CYS A 210 4.57 -30.89 16.47
C CYS A 210 4.57 -32.07 17.43
N ASP A 211 5.29 -31.98 18.55
CA ASP A 211 5.31 -33.00 19.58
C ASP A 211 3.96 -33.13 20.31
N ASN A 212 3.29 -32.01 20.59
CA ASN A 212 1.95 -32.02 21.16
C ASN A 212 0.91 -32.64 20.22
N ILE A 213 0.93 -32.32 18.93
CA ILE A 213 0.02 -32.91 17.93
C ILE A 213 0.29 -34.41 17.77
N SER A 214 1.55 -34.85 17.71
CA SER A 214 1.89 -36.28 17.59
C SER A 214 1.46 -37.06 18.82
N SER A 215 1.59 -36.50 20.01
CA SER A 215 1.08 -37.08 21.28
C SER A 215 -0.45 -37.19 21.27
N TRP A 216 -1.14 -36.17 20.79
CA TRP A 216 -2.61 -36.13 20.69
C TRP A 216 -3.15 -37.14 19.68
N ILE A 217 -2.50 -37.31 18.53
CA ILE A 217 -2.83 -38.34 17.52
C ILE A 217 -2.63 -39.73 18.07
N LYS A 218 -1.55 -39.99 18.84
CA LYS A 218 -1.35 -41.29 19.51
C LYS A 218 -2.45 -41.59 20.51
N LYS A 219 -2.90 -40.59 21.31
CA LYS A 219 -4.03 -40.75 22.23
C LYS A 219 -5.33 -41.09 21.50
N ILE A 220 -5.66 -40.39 20.43
CA ILE A 220 -6.87 -40.65 19.64
C ILE A 220 -6.84 -42.06 19.03
N LYS A 221 -5.70 -42.48 18.45
CA LYS A 221 -5.55 -43.86 17.94
C LYS A 221 -5.71 -44.92 19.03
N GLY A 222 -5.26 -44.65 20.24
CA GLY A 222 -5.48 -45.53 21.40
C GLY A 222 -6.95 -45.68 21.79
N TYR A 223 -7.71 -44.56 21.78
CA TYR A 223 -9.17 -44.59 22.05
C TYR A 223 -9.95 -45.34 20.96
N PHE A 224 -9.62 -45.15 19.69
CA PHE A 224 -10.25 -45.90 18.59
C PHE A 224 -9.96 -47.38 18.65
N LYS A 225 -8.74 -47.79 19.00
CA LYS A 225 -8.35 -49.20 19.15
C LYS A 225 -9.05 -49.85 20.33
N SER A 226 -9.23 -49.16 21.44
CA SER A 226 -10.00 -49.62 22.62
C SER A 226 -11.49 -49.79 22.28
N TRP A 227 -12.05 -48.81 21.54
CA TRP A 227 -13.47 -48.84 21.15
C TRP A 227 -13.77 -49.93 20.12
N TYR A 228 -12.85 -50.21 19.18
CA TYR A 228 -12.97 -51.29 18.20
C TYR A 228 -12.93 -52.68 18.85
N ASN A 229 -12.11 -52.87 19.87
CA ASN A 229 -12.01 -54.14 20.59
C ASN A 229 -13.17 -54.39 21.56
N THR A 230 -14.01 -53.38 21.87
CA THR A 230 -15.20 -53.54 22.72
C THR A 230 -16.49 -53.83 21.90
N LEU A 231 -16.44 -53.70 20.57
CA LEU A 231 -17.59 -53.88 19.68
C LEU A 231 -17.60 -55.19 18.89
N LEU A 232 -16.59 -56.04 19.07
CA LEU A 232 -16.58 -57.39 18.48
C LEU A 232 -16.62 -58.45 19.61
N PRO A 233 -17.69 -59.29 19.65
CA PRO A 233 -17.78 -60.39 20.57
C PRO A 233 -16.75 -61.52 20.28
#